data_de8df1f2bbd08f3d86bff0cd825bab3c
#
_entry.id   de8df1f2bbd08f3d86bff0cd825bab3c
#
_cell.length_a   1.000
_cell.length_b   1.000
_cell.length_c   1.000
_cell.angle_alpha   90.00
_cell.angle_beta   90.00
_cell.angle_gamma   90.00
#
_symmetry.space_group_name_H-M   'P 1'
#
loop_
_entity.id
_entity.type
_entity.pdbx_description
1 polymer ?
#
loop_
_entity_poly.entity_id
_entity_poly.type
_entity_poly.pdbx_seq_one_letter_code
_entity_poly.pdbx_strand_id
1 'polypeptide(L)'
;MQSITGPFVADIIPGDSTKTNLTFTRGTREYPPAPLGLPLLKPPYGRITAIDLNKGTIAWMVANGDGPRDHPLLKPLNLPPLGNPGRSAPLATKTLLFVGEGDPIMATPERTPKSMPLSLAPGAGGRKFRAYDKATGQVLWETELPAGTTGAPMAYMFGGKQYVVVAIGSREHPAEYVALSLP
;
A
#
# COMPACT_ATOMS: atom_id res chain seq x y z
N MET A 1 7.06 -8.01 6.70
CA MET A 1 6.93 -6.78 7.49
C MET A 1 6.38 -5.69 6.59
N GLN A 2 5.36 -4.96 7.03
CA GLN A 2 4.84 -3.78 6.34
C GLN A 2 5.55 -2.52 6.81
N SER A 3 5.82 -1.60 5.89
CA SER A 3 6.37 -0.30 6.19
C SER A 3 5.72 0.75 5.29
N ILE A 4 5.38 1.90 5.85
CA ILE A 4 4.85 3.04 5.10
C ILE A 4 5.74 4.24 5.41
N THR A 5 6.21 4.90 4.36
CA THR A 5 6.95 6.15 4.46
C THR A 5 6.13 7.26 3.81
N GLY A 6 5.78 8.27 4.60
CA GLY A 6 5.09 9.47 4.10
C GLY A 6 5.84 10.71 4.57
N PRO A 7 6.40 11.55 3.68
CA PRO A 7 7.01 12.80 4.07
C PRO A 7 5.95 13.76 4.61
N PHE A 8 6.27 14.48 5.65
CA PHE A 8 5.43 15.55 6.19
C PHE A 8 6.30 16.68 6.72
N VAL A 9 5.75 17.87 6.77
CA VAL A 9 6.30 19.03 7.45
C VAL A 9 5.54 19.21 8.75
N ALA A 10 6.24 19.48 9.84
CA ALA A 10 5.60 19.78 11.11
C ALA A 10 6.25 21.02 11.73
N ASP A 11 5.43 21.89 12.25
CA ASP A 11 5.89 23.01 13.05
C ASP A 11 6.37 22.54 14.42
N ILE A 12 7.36 23.22 14.95
CA ILE A 12 7.76 23.08 16.33
C ILE A 12 7.28 24.32 17.04
N ILE A 13 6.44 24.14 18.04
CA ILE A 13 5.83 25.23 18.83
C ILE A 13 6.27 25.13 20.30
N PRO A 14 6.26 26.24 21.08
CA PRO A 14 6.51 26.18 22.51
C PRO A 14 5.55 25.20 23.20
N GLY A 15 6.07 24.47 24.17
CA GLY A 15 5.28 23.56 24.99
C GLY A 15 4.36 24.32 25.93
N ASP A 16 3.15 23.81 26.09
CA ASP A 16 2.20 24.30 27.09
C ASP A 16 2.59 23.68 28.46
N SER A 17 3.12 24.50 29.36
CA SER A 17 3.60 24.06 30.68
C SER A 17 2.51 23.43 31.56
N THR A 18 1.22 23.63 31.22
CA THR A 18 0.12 22.97 31.92
C THR A 18 -0.13 21.54 31.46
N LYS A 19 0.40 21.14 30.28
CA LYS A 19 0.16 19.84 29.64
C LYS A 19 1.43 19.01 29.46
N THR A 20 2.61 19.63 29.44
CA THR A 20 3.87 18.95 29.20
C THR A 20 5.03 19.66 29.88
N ASN A 21 6.07 18.90 30.21
CA ASN A 21 7.36 19.42 30.68
C ASN A 21 8.37 19.69 29.55
N LEU A 22 7.96 19.52 28.30
CA LEU A 22 8.81 19.77 27.14
C LEU A 22 8.84 21.26 26.82
N THR A 23 10.01 21.80 26.52
CA THR A 23 10.20 23.18 26.07
C THR A 23 9.51 23.45 24.73
N PHE A 24 9.50 22.44 23.86
CA PHE A 24 8.87 22.50 22.55
C PHE A 24 8.07 21.24 22.29
N THR A 25 6.99 21.37 21.53
CA THR A 25 6.15 20.27 21.07
C THR A 25 5.88 20.39 19.58
N ARG A 26 5.33 19.33 18.99
CA ARG A 26 4.90 19.37 17.61
C ARG A 26 3.59 20.16 17.50
N GLY A 27 3.57 21.15 16.62
CA GLY A 27 2.36 21.88 16.23
C GLY A 27 1.58 21.18 15.14
N THR A 28 1.24 21.89 14.09
CA THR A 28 0.52 21.35 12.92
C THR A 28 1.38 20.37 12.15
N ARG A 29 0.72 19.46 11.46
CA ARG A 29 1.35 18.51 10.55
C ARG A 29 0.71 18.64 9.17
N GLU A 30 1.51 18.90 8.17
CA GLU A 30 1.07 19.03 6.79
C GLU A 30 1.85 18.12 5.86
N TYR A 31 1.21 17.67 4.80
CA TYR A 31 1.92 16.98 3.73
C TYR A 31 2.47 18.04 2.76
N PRO A 32 3.73 17.90 2.31
CA PRO A 32 4.27 18.81 1.31
C PRO A 32 3.41 18.74 0.04
N PRO A 33 3.21 19.88 -0.65
CA PRO A 33 2.42 19.90 -1.87
C PRO A 33 3.01 18.93 -2.89
N ALA A 34 2.13 18.16 -3.51
CA ALA A 34 2.52 17.24 -4.58
C ALA A 34 2.75 18.02 -5.87
N PRO A 35 3.97 18.08 -6.42
CA PRO A 35 4.23 18.77 -7.68
C PRO A 35 3.33 18.20 -8.78
N LEU A 36 2.49 19.02 -9.37
CA LEU A 36 1.57 18.62 -10.44
C LEU A 36 0.67 17.41 -10.08
N GLY A 37 0.39 17.18 -8.80
CA GLY A 37 -0.38 16.04 -8.32
C GLY A 37 0.41 14.73 -8.21
N LEU A 38 1.70 14.74 -8.51
CA LEU A 38 2.56 13.57 -8.43
C LEU A 38 3.23 13.46 -7.05
N PRO A 39 3.58 12.24 -6.59
CA PRO A 39 4.32 12.07 -5.35
C PRO A 39 5.68 12.78 -5.38
N LEU A 40 6.06 13.39 -4.25
CA LEU A 40 7.34 14.07 -4.12
C LEU A 40 8.54 13.12 -4.20
N LEU A 41 8.37 11.89 -3.73
CA LEU A 41 9.41 10.87 -3.73
C LEU A 41 9.44 10.12 -5.06
N LYS A 42 10.60 9.58 -5.41
CA LYS A 42 10.76 8.75 -6.61
C LYS A 42 10.05 7.40 -6.44
N PRO A 43 9.48 6.81 -7.53
CA PRO A 43 8.95 5.45 -7.50
C PRO A 43 10.07 4.41 -7.22
N PRO A 44 9.71 3.16 -6.84
CA PRO A 44 8.34 2.67 -6.72
C PRO A 44 7.65 3.16 -5.45
N TYR A 45 6.39 3.62 -5.60
CA TYR A 45 5.58 4.14 -4.49
C TYR A 45 5.04 3.05 -3.58
N GLY A 46 4.71 1.89 -4.15
CA GLY A 46 4.44 0.66 -3.44
C GLY A 46 5.36 -0.44 -3.97
N ARG A 47 6.00 -1.20 -3.07
CA ARG A 47 6.96 -2.24 -3.47
C ARG A 47 6.93 -3.43 -2.54
N ILE A 48 7.28 -4.57 -3.10
CA ILE A 48 7.59 -5.78 -2.36
C ILE A 48 9.10 -5.99 -2.47
N THR A 49 9.75 -6.20 -1.33
CA THR A 49 11.18 -6.47 -1.27
C THR A 49 11.40 -7.79 -0.54
N ALA A 50 12.03 -8.75 -1.20
CA ALA A 50 12.50 -9.99 -0.59
C ALA A 50 13.95 -9.83 -0.15
N ILE A 51 14.23 -10.22 1.07
CA ILE A 51 15.57 -10.15 1.67
C ILE A 51 16.03 -11.56 1.99
N ASP A 52 17.19 -11.93 1.49
CA ASP A 52 17.90 -13.16 1.90
C ASP A 52 18.50 -12.91 3.29
N LEU A 53 17.89 -13.50 4.32
CA LEU A 53 18.33 -13.28 5.70
C LEU A 53 19.67 -13.96 6.02
N ASN A 54 20.09 -14.96 5.24
CA ASN A 54 21.40 -15.60 5.43
C ASN A 54 22.53 -14.72 4.91
N LYS A 55 22.27 -13.98 3.82
CA LYS A 55 23.25 -13.12 3.17
C LYS A 55 23.12 -11.64 3.57
N GLY A 56 21.97 -11.25 4.15
CA GLY A 56 21.66 -9.85 4.44
C GLY A 56 21.47 -8.97 3.20
N THR A 57 21.16 -9.58 2.04
CA THR A 57 21.04 -8.88 0.75
C THR A 57 19.62 -8.92 0.23
N ILE A 58 19.28 -7.96 -0.64
CA ILE A 58 18.02 -7.98 -1.38
C ILE A 58 18.10 -9.09 -2.43
N ALA A 59 17.18 -10.06 -2.36
CA ALA A 59 17.06 -11.12 -3.36
C ALA A 59 16.37 -10.59 -4.63
N TRP A 60 15.25 -9.88 -4.45
CA TRP A 60 14.52 -9.20 -5.52
C TRP A 60 13.66 -8.07 -4.97
N MET A 61 13.24 -7.16 -5.86
CA MET A 61 12.35 -6.07 -5.56
C MET A 61 11.45 -5.78 -6.75
N VAL A 62 10.14 -5.69 -6.52
CA VAL A 62 9.15 -5.40 -7.56
C VAL A 62 8.15 -4.34 -7.08
N ALA A 63 7.59 -3.58 -8.02
CA ALA A 63 6.50 -2.67 -7.73
C ALA A 63 5.21 -3.46 -7.43
N ASN A 64 4.44 -3.04 -6.43
CA ASN A 64 3.10 -3.55 -6.16
C ASN A 64 2.07 -2.55 -6.68
N GLY A 65 1.54 -2.80 -7.86
CA GLY A 65 0.55 -1.94 -8.52
C GLY A 65 1.13 -1.03 -9.60
N ASP A 66 0.23 -0.47 -10.38
CA ASP A 66 0.59 0.35 -11.53
C ASP A 66 1.06 1.76 -11.15
N GLY A 67 0.55 2.31 -10.04
CA GLY A 67 0.82 3.68 -9.66
C GLY A 67 0.17 4.69 -10.62
N PRO A 68 0.58 5.95 -10.59
CA PRO A 68 -0.03 7.02 -11.39
C PRO A 68 0.46 7.02 -12.85
N ARG A 69 0.59 5.86 -13.50
CA ARG A 69 1.07 5.75 -14.90
C ARG A 69 0.17 6.47 -15.90
N ASP A 70 -1.13 6.55 -15.59
CA ASP A 70 -2.10 7.24 -16.44
C ASP A 70 -2.13 8.76 -16.25
N HIS A 71 -1.30 9.30 -15.34
CA HIS A 71 -1.18 10.73 -15.17
C HIS A 71 -0.76 11.39 -16.49
N PRO A 72 -1.37 12.52 -16.92
CA PRO A 72 -1.11 13.13 -18.23
C PRO A 72 0.37 13.36 -18.57
N LEU A 73 1.19 13.68 -17.58
CA LEU A 73 2.63 13.88 -17.75
C LEU A 73 3.44 12.59 -17.84
N LEU A 74 2.94 11.47 -17.26
CA LEU A 74 3.66 10.21 -17.21
C LEU A 74 3.23 9.25 -18.31
N LYS A 75 1.96 9.29 -18.71
CA LYS A 75 1.40 8.42 -19.75
C LYS A 75 2.21 8.36 -21.05
N PRO A 76 2.69 9.50 -21.61
CA PRO A 76 3.50 9.48 -22.83
C PRO A 76 4.85 8.78 -22.67
N LEU A 77 5.35 8.62 -21.43
CA LEU A 77 6.66 8.02 -21.14
C LEU A 77 6.63 6.49 -21.13
N ASN A 78 5.44 5.87 -21.19
CA ASN A 78 5.25 4.42 -21.18
C ASN A 78 6.08 3.70 -20.10
N LEU A 79 6.02 4.21 -18.88
CA LEU A 79 6.82 3.73 -17.75
C LEU A 79 6.38 2.32 -17.30
N PRO A 80 7.28 1.53 -16.70
CA PRO A 80 6.91 0.28 -16.03
C PRO A 80 6.01 0.57 -14.83
N PRO A 81 5.43 -0.46 -14.16
CA PRO A 81 4.66 -0.28 -12.94
C PRO A 81 5.40 0.56 -11.89
N LEU A 82 4.74 1.58 -11.37
CA LEU A 82 5.30 2.53 -10.42
C LEU A 82 4.95 2.20 -8.96
N GLY A 83 4.07 1.21 -8.76
CA GLY A 83 3.58 0.81 -7.46
C GLY A 83 2.51 1.73 -6.89
N ASN A 84 1.52 1.14 -6.24
CA ASN A 84 0.51 1.86 -5.47
C ASN A 84 0.90 1.88 -4.00
N PRO A 85 1.01 3.06 -3.36
CA PRO A 85 1.20 3.09 -1.93
C PRO A 85 -0.05 2.52 -1.25
N GLY A 86 0.13 1.56 -0.37
CA GLY A 86 -1.01 0.93 0.28
C GLY A 86 -0.61 0.15 1.52
N ARG A 87 -1.61 -0.18 2.35
CA ARG A 87 -1.45 -1.02 3.54
C ARG A 87 -1.83 -2.45 3.21
N SER A 88 -1.02 -3.12 2.40
CA SER A 88 -1.25 -4.51 2.04
C SER A 88 -0.31 -5.42 2.82
N ALA A 89 -0.88 -6.40 3.51
CA ALA A 89 -0.10 -7.44 4.17
C ALA A 89 0.07 -8.64 3.23
N PRO A 90 1.26 -9.24 3.16
CA PRO A 90 1.50 -10.42 2.35
C PRO A 90 1.08 -11.70 3.07
N LEU A 91 0.62 -12.69 2.32
CA LEU A 91 0.50 -14.08 2.73
C LEU A 91 1.56 -14.90 1.99
N ALA A 92 2.53 -15.43 2.71
CA ALA A 92 3.56 -16.31 2.14
C ALA A 92 3.17 -17.78 2.30
N THR A 93 3.19 -18.52 1.20
CA THR A 93 3.07 -19.97 1.18
C THR A 93 4.42 -20.62 0.88
N LYS A 94 4.43 -21.91 0.57
CA LYS A 94 5.68 -22.60 0.21
C LYS A 94 6.36 -21.98 -1.00
N THR A 95 5.62 -21.68 -2.05
CA THR A 95 6.14 -21.19 -3.35
C THR A 95 5.59 -19.83 -3.77
N LEU A 96 4.43 -19.41 -3.27
CA LEU A 96 3.75 -18.21 -3.67
C LEU A 96 3.73 -17.16 -2.57
N LEU A 97 3.67 -15.92 -2.99
CA LEU A 97 3.41 -14.76 -2.15
C LEU A 97 2.14 -14.06 -2.67
N PHE A 98 1.09 -14.02 -1.85
CA PHE A 98 -0.15 -13.31 -2.17
C PHE A 98 -0.11 -11.91 -1.57
N VAL A 99 -0.36 -10.90 -2.39
CA VAL A 99 -0.39 -9.50 -1.97
C VAL A 99 -1.50 -8.77 -2.72
N GLY A 100 -2.29 -8.01 -2.00
CA GLY A 100 -3.30 -7.14 -2.59
C GLY A 100 -2.86 -5.70 -2.72
N GLU A 101 -3.67 -4.93 -3.37
CA GLU A 101 -3.67 -3.47 -3.33
C GLU A 101 -4.73 -3.01 -2.33
N GLY A 102 -4.50 -1.89 -1.68
CA GLY A 102 -5.44 -1.33 -0.73
C GLY A 102 -5.11 0.14 -0.45
N ASP A 103 -6.04 0.85 0.16
CA ASP A 103 -5.84 2.27 0.42
C ASP A 103 -4.67 2.52 1.37
N PRO A 104 -3.83 3.51 1.06
CA PRO A 104 -2.68 3.85 1.89
C PRO A 104 -3.08 4.42 3.25
N ILE A 105 -4.20 5.12 3.30
CA ILE A 105 -4.70 5.79 4.49
C ILE A 105 -6.20 5.51 4.62
N MET A 106 -6.58 4.91 5.73
CA MET A 106 -7.99 4.76 6.16
C MET A 106 -8.47 6.07 6.81
N ALA A 107 -8.32 7.18 6.12
CA ALA A 107 -8.77 8.48 6.62
C ALA A 107 -10.15 8.81 6.07
N THR A 108 -11.00 9.39 6.90
CA THR A 108 -12.24 10.01 6.42
C THR A 108 -11.88 11.30 5.66
N PRO A 109 -12.73 11.78 4.73
CA PRO A 109 -12.48 13.02 3.99
C PRO A 109 -12.23 14.20 4.89
N GLU A 110 -12.97 14.27 6.00
CA GLU A 110 -12.88 15.35 6.97
C GLU A 110 -11.49 15.41 7.63
N ARG A 111 -10.79 14.27 7.70
CA ARG A 111 -9.45 14.13 8.27
C ARG A 111 -8.34 14.09 7.22
N THR A 112 -8.70 14.13 5.95
CA THR A 112 -7.70 14.12 4.86
C THR A 112 -7.24 15.55 4.59
N PRO A 113 -5.96 15.90 4.84
CA PRO A 113 -5.44 17.21 4.52
C PRO A 113 -5.61 17.55 3.04
N LYS A 114 -6.01 18.79 2.72
CA LYS A 114 -6.16 19.26 1.34
C LYS A 114 -4.84 19.20 0.54
N SER A 115 -3.72 19.25 1.25
CA SER A 115 -2.37 19.15 0.67
C SER A 115 -1.89 17.72 0.44
N MET A 116 -2.71 16.69 0.77
CA MET A 116 -2.32 15.31 0.60
C MET A 116 -2.10 14.97 -0.88
N PRO A 117 -0.98 14.33 -1.24
CA PRO A 117 -0.76 13.85 -2.60
C PRO A 117 -1.86 12.90 -3.05
N LEU A 118 -2.29 12.99 -4.30
CA LEU A 118 -3.34 12.13 -4.87
C LEU A 118 -3.03 10.63 -4.69
N SER A 119 -1.76 10.25 -4.78
CA SER A 119 -1.30 8.86 -4.54
C SER A 119 -1.48 8.36 -3.11
N LEU A 120 -1.74 9.25 -2.15
CA LEU A 120 -2.03 8.91 -0.76
C LEU A 120 -3.50 9.18 -0.39
N ALA A 121 -4.27 9.70 -1.33
CA ALA A 121 -5.68 9.96 -1.12
C ALA A 121 -6.47 8.64 -0.95
N PRO A 122 -7.61 8.66 -0.23
CA PRO A 122 -8.52 7.52 -0.22
C PRO A 122 -8.92 7.10 -1.64
N GLY A 123 -8.92 5.81 -1.91
CA GLY A 123 -9.20 5.25 -3.25
C GLY A 123 -7.99 5.16 -4.20
N ALA A 124 -6.83 5.69 -3.81
CA ALA A 124 -5.62 5.65 -4.65
C ALA A 124 -4.88 4.31 -4.65
N GLY A 125 -5.25 3.39 -3.76
CA GLY A 125 -4.50 2.16 -3.51
C GLY A 125 -4.68 1.04 -4.54
N GLY A 126 -5.76 1.07 -5.30
CA GLY A 126 -6.08 0.01 -6.26
C GLY A 126 -6.85 -1.17 -5.65
N ARG A 127 -7.22 -2.15 -6.51
CA ARG A 127 -8.09 -3.27 -6.15
C ARG A 127 -7.56 -4.63 -6.61
N LYS A 128 -6.37 -4.68 -7.17
CA LYS A 128 -5.81 -5.93 -7.67
C LYS A 128 -5.27 -6.81 -6.54
N PHE A 129 -5.44 -8.10 -6.69
CA PHE A 129 -4.88 -9.12 -5.81
C PHE A 129 -4.04 -10.06 -6.66
N ARG A 130 -2.80 -10.29 -6.24
CA ARG A 130 -1.79 -10.98 -7.04
C ARG A 130 -1.15 -12.14 -6.30
N ALA A 131 -0.83 -13.19 -7.05
CA ALA A 131 0.11 -14.22 -6.63
C ALA A 131 1.44 -14.01 -7.35
N TYR A 132 2.50 -13.89 -6.57
CA TYR A 132 3.88 -13.76 -7.05
C TYR A 132 4.62 -15.08 -6.82
N ASP A 133 5.52 -15.41 -7.73
CA ASP A 133 6.55 -16.40 -7.45
C ASP A 133 7.43 -15.89 -6.30
N LYS A 134 7.52 -16.66 -5.22
CA LYS A 134 8.25 -16.21 -4.02
C LYS A 134 9.76 -16.13 -4.23
N ALA A 135 10.31 -16.90 -5.18
CA ALA A 135 11.74 -16.90 -5.44
C ALA A 135 12.19 -15.74 -6.34
N THR A 136 11.32 -15.30 -7.27
CA THR A 136 11.69 -14.33 -8.30
C THR A 136 10.96 -12.99 -8.22
N GLY A 137 9.81 -12.95 -7.53
CA GLY A 137 8.93 -11.77 -7.51
C GLY A 137 8.10 -11.60 -8.78
N GLN A 138 8.13 -12.57 -9.71
CA GLN A 138 7.31 -12.52 -10.91
C GLN A 138 5.83 -12.68 -10.57
N VAL A 139 4.96 -11.88 -11.17
CA VAL A 139 3.50 -12.07 -11.08
C VAL A 139 3.11 -13.30 -11.88
N LEU A 140 2.53 -14.29 -11.22
CA LEU A 140 2.03 -15.52 -11.84
C LEU A 140 0.54 -15.49 -12.07
N TRP A 141 -0.19 -14.74 -11.26
CA TRP A 141 -1.63 -14.62 -11.36
C TRP A 141 -2.11 -13.29 -10.78
N GLU A 142 -3.16 -12.74 -11.35
CA GLU A 142 -3.77 -11.49 -10.94
C GLU A 142 -5.29 -11.54 -11.10
N THR A 143 -6.02 -10.96 -10.16
CA THR A 143 -7.45 -10.70 -10.28
C THR A 143 -7.80 -9.32 -9.73
N GLU A 144 -8.89 -8.74 -10.19
CA GLU A 144 -9.46 -7.52 -9.63
C GLU A 144 -10.55 -7.88 -8.62
N LEU A 145 -10.46 -7.32 -7.42
CA LEU A 145 -11.44 -7.48 -6.35
C LEU A 145 -12.47 -6.34 -6.40
N PRO A 146 -13.66 -6.51 -5.80
CA PRO A 146 -14.65 -5.43 -5.71
C PRO A 146 -14.14 -4.17 -5.02
N ALA A 147 -13.23 -4.32 -4.05
CA ALA A 147 -12.59 -3.22 -3.33
C ALA A 147 -11.14 -3.57 -2.97
N GLY A 148 -10.38 -2.58 -2.52
CA GLY A 148 -9.02 -2.77 -2.05
C GLY A 148 -8.94 -3.64 -0.79
N THR A 149 -7.80 -4.29 -0.59
CA THR A 149 -7.58 -5.15 0.58
C THR A 149 -7.39 -4.31 1.85
N THR A 150 -8.00 -4.75 2.95
CA THR A 150 -7.98 -4.04 4.24
C THR A 150 -7.26 -4.79 5.33
N GLY A 151 -6.88 -6.05 5.08
CA GLY A 151 -6.21 -6.92 6.05
C GLY A 151 -5.25 -7.91 5.40
N ALA A 152 -4.55 -8.66 6.26
CA ALA A 152 -3.69 -9.74 5.81
C ALA A 152 -4.54 -10.88 5.24
N PRO A 153 -4.21 -11.42 4.05
CA PRO A 153 -4.84 -12.63 3.57
C PRO A 153 -4.50 -13.82 4.48
N MET A 154 -5.37 -14.82 4.52
CA MET A 154 -5.10 -16.08 5.18
C MET A 154 -5.38 -17.25 4.24
N ALA A 155 -4.76 -18.40 4.49
CA ALA A 155 -5.05 -19.63 3.77
C ALA A 155 -5.52 -20.71 4.75
N TYR A 156 -6.50 -21.51 4.31
CA TYR A 156 -6.99 -22.66 5.07
C TYR A 156 -7.44 -23.79 4.14
N MET A 157 -7.60 -24.98 4.70
CA MET A 157 -8.11 -26.15 4.01
C MET A 157 -9.56 -26.42 4.48
N PHE A 158 -10.45 -26.66 3.54
CA PHE A 158 -11.80 -27.10 3.83
C PHE A 158 -12.31 -28.05 2.73
N GLY A 159 -12.85 -29.20 3.12
CA GLY A 159 -13.35 -30.20 2.17
C GLY A 159 -12.30 -30.69 1.17
N GLY A 160 -11.03 -30.75 1.56
CA GLY A 160 -9.92 -31.15 0.68
C GLY A 160 -9.45 -30.07 -0.29
N LYS A 161 -10.07 -28.88 -0.29
CA LYS A 161 -9.66 -27.72 -1.10
C LYS A 161 -8.95 -26.67 -0.27
N GLN A 162 -7.94 -26.02 -0.88
CA GLN A 162 -7.29 -24.86 -0.30
C GLN A 162 -8.03 -23.58 -0.69
N TYR A 163 -8.22 -22.73 0.29
CA TYR A 163 -8.81 -21.41 0.12
C TYR A 163 -7.81 -20.32 0.53
N VAL A 164 -7.82 -19.23 -0.19
CA VAL A 164 -7.17 -17.98 0.20
C VAL A 164 -8.27 -16.97 0.47
N VAL A 165 -8.33 -16.43 1.68
CA VAL A 165 -9.33 -15.45 2.09
C VAL A 165 -8.67 -14.11 2.33
N VAL A 166 -9.28 -13.06 1.82
CA VAL A 166 -8.82 -11.69 2.00
C VAL A 166 -9.97 -10.78 2.39
N ALA A 167 -9.73 -9.91 3.36
CA ALA A 167 -10.66 -8.86 3.73
C ALA A 167 -10.52 -7.70 2.75
N ILE A 168 -11.64 -7.23 2.23
CA ILE A 168 -11.73 -6.08 1.34
C ILE A 168 -12.69 -5.03 1.90
N GLY A 169 -12.59 -3.82 1.41
CA GLY A 169 -13.50 -2.73 1.75
C GLY A 169 -12.96 -1.39 1.29
N SER A 170 -13.87 -0.45 1.10
CA SER A 170 -13.56 0.95 0.78
C SER A 170 -14.64 1.85 1.36
N ARG A 171 -14.60 3.14 1.03
CA ARG A 171 -15.70 4.05 1.37
C ARG A 171 -17.01 3.71 0.65
N GLU A 172 -16.90 3.21 -0.57
CA GLU A 172 -18.03 2.96 -1.47
C GLU A 172 -18.43 1.49 -1.48
N HIS A 173 -17.63 0.62 -0.84
CA HIS A 173 -17.85 -0.81 -0.79
C HIS A 173 -17.79 -1.30 0.66
N PRO A 174 -18.84 -1.97 1.17
CA PRO A 174 -18.85 -2.48 2.54
C PRO A 174 -17.72 -3.48 2.79
N ALA A 175 -17.30 -3.58 4.04
CA ALA A 175 -16.27 -4.56 4.40
C ALA A 175 -16.83 -5.98 4.27
N GLU A 176 -16.09 -6.84 3.56
CA GLU A 176 -16.43 -8.24 3.36
C GLU A 176 -15.18 -9.12 3.24
N TYR A 177 -15.39 -10.43 3.27
CA TYR A 177 -14.36 -11.42 2.98
C TYR A 177 -14.59 -12.04 1.61
N VAL A 178 -13.55 -12.04 0.78
CA VAL A 178 -13.52 -12.76 -0.49
C VAL A 178 -12.70 -14.03 -0.30
N ALA A 179 -13.30 -15.18 -0.60
CA ALA A 179 -12.63 -16.48 -0.58
C ALA A 179 -12.34 -16.93 -2.01
N LEU A 180 -11.10 -17.22 -2.29
CA LEU A 180 -10.61 -17.70 -3.58
C LEU A 180 -10.15 -19.15 -3.43
N SER A 181 -10.48 -20.01 -4.39
CA SER A 181 -9.99 -21.38 -4.47
C SER A 181 -9.65 -21.73 -5.91
N LEU A 182 -8.77 -22.69 -6.08
CA LEU A 182 -8.62 -23.33 -7.39
C LEU A 182 -9.89 -24.09 -7.75
N PRO A 183 -10.21 -24.20 -9.04
CA PRO A 183 -11.36 -24.97 -9.56
C PRO A 183 -11.37 -26.42 -9.10
#